data_5cc1b6327301d68d3f70f8073463d51a
#
_entry.id   5cc1b6327301d68d3f70f8073463d51a
#
_cell.length_a   1.000
_cell.length_b   1.000
_cell.length_c   1.000
_cell.angle_alpha   90.00
_cell.angle_beta   90.00
_cell.angle_gamma   90.00
#
_symmetry.space_group_name_H-M   'P 1'
#
loop_
_entity.id
_entity.type
_entity.pdbx_description
1 polymer ?
#
loop_
_entity_poly.entity_id
_entity_poly.type
_entity_poly.pdbx_seq_one_letter_code
_entity_poly.pdbx_strand_id
1 'polypeptide(L)'
;SAASDVYKRQLKYDKGTVKVFGREMKPDSYDIKREIGVVMQDVAVFDELTVYENVDYFCGLYIRDKGLRKQYVEDAIAFVGLDEFRKFYPKKLSGGLLRRLNIACGIAHKPKLIFFDEPTVAVDPQSRNKILEGIQKLNEEGATIVYTTHYMEEAEQICTRIAIMDKGQQIAIGTKDELKKMIKNTETVSIEIPELQEENLEALGSMEHVYKTEYDEGKLTLNFSGGTHNLIHVLDYLKDKNLVFGRVYSELPTLNDVFLEITGKELRDV
;
A
#
# COMPACT_ATOMS: atom_id res chain seq x y z
N SER A 1 -5.02 9.45 7.74
CA SER A 1 -4.23 10.61 7.30
C SER A 1 -5.07 11.88 7.25
N ALA A 2 -4.45 13.09 7.33
CA ALA A 2 -5.17 14.37 7.28
C ALA A 2 -6.06 14.50 6.02
N ALA A 3 -5.63 13.96 4.89
CA ALA A 3 -6.43 13.94 3.66
C ALA A 3 -7.71 13.10 3.83
N SER A 4 -7.61 11.89 4.40
CA SER A 4 -8.77 11.04 4.65
C SER A 4 -9.77 11.70 5.62
N ASP A 5 -9.28 12.46 6.59
CA ASP A 5 -10.10 13.18 7.56
C ASP A 5 -10.85 14.38 6.95
N VAL A 6 -10.26 15.01 5.94
CA VAL A 6 -10.96 16.04 5.13
C VAL A 6 -12.10 15.41 4.34
N TYR A 7 -11.91 14.28 3.66
CA TYR A 7 -12.98 13.59 2.92
C TYR A 7 -14.13 13.15 3.82
N LYS A 8 -13.83 12.71 5.04
CA LYS A 8 -14.82 12.36 6.06
C LYS A 8 -15.47 13.59 6.72
N ARG A 9 -15.00 14.80 6.41
CA ARG A 9 -15.41 16.06 7.07
C ARG A 9 -15.14 16.07 8.58
N GLN A 10 -14.13 15.35 9.01
CA GLN A 10 -13.63 15.41 10.40
C GLN A 10 -12.74 16.64 10.60
N LEU A 11 -11.99 17.05 9.57
CA LEU A 11 -11.25 18.30 9.54
C LEU A 11 -11.94 19.32 8.64
N LYS A 12 -11.84 20.60 9.03
CA LYS A 12 -12.25 21.73 8.20
C LYS A 12 -11.18 21.96 7.13
N TYR A 13 -11.61 22.40 5.97
CA TYR A 13 -10.74 22.88 4.90
C TYR A 13 -11.16 24.30 4.49
N ASP A 14 -10.20 25.10 4.06
CA ASP A 14 -10.42 26.53 3.79
C ASP A 14 -11.02 26.78 2.42
N LYS A 15 -10.70 25.96 1.42
CA LYS A 15 -11.12 26.12 0.02
C LYS A 15 -11.41 24.79 -0.64
N GLY A 16 -12.26 24.82 -1.67
CA GLY A 16 -12.61 23.66 -2.49
C GLY A 16 -13.94 23.02 -2.11
N THR A 17 -14.29 21.94 -2.78
CA THR A 17 -15.48 21.12 -2.54
C THR A 17 -15.11 19.65 -2.48
N VAL A 18 -15.72 18.92 -1.56
CA VAL A 18 -15.61 17.47 -1.47
C VAL A 18 -16.94 16.86 -1.87
N LYS A 19 -16.92 15.97 -2.87
CA LYS A 19 -18.10 15.20 -3.30
C LYS A 19 -17.88 13.72 -3.08
N VAL A 20 -18.85 13.05 -2.48
CA VAL A 20 -18.87 11.59 -2.29
C VAL A 20 -20.15 11.06 -2.91
N PHE A 21 -20.07 10.03 -3.73
CA PHE A 21 -21.19 9.50 -4.54
C PHE A 21 -21.90 10.60 -5.36
N GLY A 22 -21.15 11.57 -5.91
CA GLY A 22 -21.67 12.71 -6.65
C GLY A 22 -22.34 13.80 -5.83
N ARG A 23 -22.48 13.60 -4.51
CA ARG A 23 -23.13 14.55 -3.56
C ARG A 23 -22.08 15.32 -2.78
N GLU A 24 -22.34 16.60 -2.56
CA GLU A 24 -21.44 17.45 -1.75
C GLU A 24 -21.48 17.04 -0.27
N MET A 25 -20.27 16.87 0.31
CA MET A 25 -20.11 16.53 1.72
C MET A 25 -20.24 17.76 2.61
N LYS A 26 -21.25 17.72 3.50
CA LYS A 26 -21.47 18.71 4.55
C LYS A 26 -21.29 18.08 5.94
N PRO A 27 -21.11 18.85 7.01
CA PRO A 27 -20.98 18.30 8.35
C PRO A 27 -22.14 17.38 8.77
N ASP A 28 -23.35 17.66 8.29
CA ASP A 28 -24.60 16.97 8.56
C ASP A 28 -25.01 15.93 7.51
N SER A 29 -24.13 15.58 6.55
CA SER A 29 -24.39 14.55 5.53
C SER A 29 -24.37 13.14 6.14
N TYR A 30 -25.22 12.86 7.10
CA TYR A 30 -25.31 11.56 7.78
C TYR A 30 -25.76 10.43 6.87
N ASP A 31 -26.56 10.74 5.85
CA ASP A 31 -26.98 9.82 4.79
C ASP A 31 -25.81 9.28 3.99
N ILE A 32 -24.85 10.16 3.65
CA ILE A 32 -23.60 9.78 2.96
C ILE A 32 -22.67 9.03 3.93
N LYS A 33 -22.49 9.54 5.14
CA LYS A 33 -21.59 8.95 6.15
C LYS A 33 -21.97 7.52 6.54
N ARG A 34 -23.24 7.17 6.46
CA ARG A 34 -23.70 5.78 6.69
C ARG A 34 -23.22 4.78 5.63
N GLU A 35 -22.86 5.26 4.45
CA GLU A 35 -22.35 4.43 3.37
C GLU A 35 -20.79 4.39 3.36
N ILE A 36 -20.15 4.98 4.37
CA ILE A 36 -18.69 5.05 4.52
C ILE A 36 -18.24 4.18 5.68
N GLY A 37 -17.28 3.31 5.42
CA GLY A 37 -16.51 2.56 6.41
C GLY A 37 -15.16 3.23 6.67
N VAL A 38 -14.68 3.16 7.90
CA VAL A 38 -13.37 3.73 8.27
C VAL A 38 -12.61 2.72 9.12
N VAL A 39 -11.43 2.36 8.69
CA VAL A 39 -10.47 1.53 9.43
C VAL A 39 -9.25 2.41 9.70
N MET A 40 -9.11 2.85 10.94
CA MET A 40 -8.03 3.74 11.37
C MET A 40 -6.73 2.96 11.59
N GLN A 41 -5.61 3.66 11.54
CA GLN A 41 -4.29 3.13 11.90
C GLN A 41 -4.28 2.62 13.35
N ASP A 42 -4.81 3.42 14.28
CA ASP A 42 -5.00 2.97 15.64
C ASP A 42 -6.20 2.02 15.74
N VAL A 43 -6.03 0.95 16.51
CA VAL A 43 -7.09 -0.01 16.74
C VAL A 43 -8.14 0.60 17.68
N ALA A 44 -9.35 0.78 17.17
CA ALA A 44 -10.47 1.41 17.89
C ALA A 44 -11.53 0.35 18.27
N VAL A 45 -11.18 -0.53 19.21
CA VAL A 45 -12.10 -1.56 19.74
C VAL A 45 -12.21 -1.43 21.26
N PHE A 46 -13.26 -2.01 21.83
CA PHE A 46 -13.51 -2.01 23.27
C PHE A 46 -12.91 -3.29 23.89
N ASP A 47 -11.99 -3.11 24.81
CA ASP A 47 -11.30 -4.21 25.49
C ASP A 47 -12.22 -5.05 26.38
N GLU A 48 -13.33 -4.47 26.83
CA GLU A 48 -14.34 -5.08 27.68
C GLU A 48 -15.39 -5.91 26.90
N LEU A 49 -15.38 -5.80 25.56
CA LEU A 49 -16.27 -6.54 24.67
C LEU A 49 -15.48 -7.66 23.97
N THR A 50 -16.13 -8.78 23.74
CA THR A 50 -15.59 -9.87 22.93
C THR A 50 -15.47 -9.44 21.46
N VAL A 51 -14.80 -10.26 20.63
CA VAL A 51 -14.75 -10.04 19.16
C VAL A 51 -16.16 -9.87 18.60
N TYR A 52 -17.08 -10.78 18.91
CA TYR A 52 -18.46 -10.70 18.42
C TYR A 52 -19.17 -9.43 18.87
N GLU A 53 -19.07 -9.08 20.14
CA GLU A 53 -19.72 -7.91 20.73
C GLU A 53 -19.15 -6.60 20.16
N ASN A 54 -17.84 -6.53 19.90
CA ASN A 54 -17.26 -5.37 19.21
C ASN A 54 -17.86 -5.20 17.81
N VAL A 55 -17.86 -6.25 16.98
CA VAL A 55 -18.41 -6.18 15.63
C VAL A 55 -19.92 -5.86 15.65
N ASP A 56 -20.69 -6.45 16.60
CA ASP A 56 -22.12 -6.17 16.76
C ASP A 56 -22.37 -4.73 17.18
N TYR A 57 -21.56 -4.20 18.09
CA TYR A 57 -21.65 -2.81 18.53
C TYR A 57 -21.48 -1.83 17.36
N PHE A 58 -20.37 -1.95 16.62
CA PHE A 58 -20.09 -1.05 15.50
C PHE A 58 -21.10 -1.22 14.37
N CYS A 59 -21.52 -2.43 14.04
CA CYS A 59 -22.59 -2.69 13.08
C CYS A 59 -23.90 -2.05 13.51
N GLY A 60 -24.22 -2.14 14.81
CA GLY A 60 -25.44 -1.61 15.41
C GLY A 60 -25.59 -0.08 15.34
N LEU A 61 -24.50 0.67 15.17
CA LEU A 61 -24.53 2.12 14.94
C LEU A 61 -25.22 2.47 13.61
N TYR A 62 -25.23 1.54 12.65
CA TYR A 62 -25.73 1.74 11.30
C TYR A 62 -26.98 0.90 11.01
N ILE A 63 -27.02 -0.36 11.48
CA ILE A 63 -28.06 -1.34 11.17
C ILE A 63 -28.96 -1.56 12.39
N ARG A 64 -30.21 -1.07 12.30
CA ARG A 64 -31.19 -1.16 13.40
C ARG A 64 -31.92 -2.52 13.45
N ASP A 65 -32.16 -3.13 12.28
CA ASP A 65 -32.79 -4.44 12.21
C ASP A 65 -31.88 -5.49 12.83
N LYS A 66 -32.39 -6.20 13.85
CA LYS A 66 -31.59 -7.18 14.61
C LYS A 66 -31.22 -8.41 13.79
N GLY A 67 -32.12 -8.85 12.89
CA GLY A 67 -31.89 -10.03 12.06
C GLY A 67 -30.80 -9.76 11.03
N LEU A 68 -30.93 -8.66 10.30
CA LEU A 68 -29.96 -8.21 9.31
C LEU A 68 -28.60 -7.92 9.97
N ARG A 69 -28.59 -7.24 11.12
CA ARG A 69 -27.37 -6.94 11.88
C ARG A 69 -26.64 -8.23 12.26
N LYS A 70 -27.34 -9.22 12.79
CA LYS A 70 -26.75 -10.52 13.12
C LYS A 70 -26.08 -11.15 11.92
N GLN A 71 -26.75 -11.17 10.77
CA GLN A 71 -26.18 -11.69 9.53
C GLN A 71 -24.92 -10.93 9.12
N TYR A 72 -24.94 -9.60 9.16
CA TYR A 72 -23.78 -8.78 8.76
C TYR A 72 -22.59 -8.96 9.70
N VAL A 73 -22.85 -9.14 11.00
CA VAL A 73 -21.80 -9.43 12.00
C VAL A 73 -21.14 -10.77 11.71
N GLU A 74 -21.95 -11.82 11.45
CA GLU A 74 -21.42 -13.15 11.09
C GLU A 74 -20.59 -13.08 9.81
N ASP A 75 -21.11 -12.40 8.77
CA ASP A 75 -20.39 -12.20 7.50
C ASP A 75 -19.05 -11.50 7.72
N ALA A 76 -19.02 -10.43 8.52
CA ALA A 76 -17.81 -9.66 8.77
C ALA A 76 -16.75 -10.46 9.57
N ILE A 77 -17.17 -11.24 10.56
CA ILE A 77 -16.29 -12.11 11.35
C ILE A 77 -15.70 -13.20 10.46
N ALA A 78 -16.53 -13.86 9.66
CA ALA A 78 -16.09 -14.89 8.72
C ALA A 78 -15.14 -14.32 7.66
N PHE A 79 -15.45 -13.14 7.12
CA PHE A 79 -14.64 -12.45 6.12
C PHE A 79 -13.19 -12.21 6.58
N VAL A 80 -13.00 -11.81 7.84
CA VAL A 80 -11.65 -11.60 8.41
C VAL A 80 -11.05 -12.86 9.06
N GLY A 81 -11.77 -14.00 9.02
CA GLY A 81 -11.32 -15.28 9.59
C GLY A 81 -11.15 -15.25 11.11
N LEU A 82 -12.12 -14.69 11.82
CA LEU A 82 -12.15 -14.61 13.28
C LEU A 82 -13.21 -15.53 13.92
N ASP A 83 -13.74 -16.51 13.20
CA ASP A 83 -14.81 -17.40 13.68
C ASP A 83 -14.48 -18.13 14.99
N GLU A 84 -13.27 -18.65 15.10
CA GLU A 84 -12.82 -19.35 16.29
C GLU A 84 -12.54 -18.41 17.48
N PHE A 85 -12.34 -17.12 17.20
CA PHE A 85 -11.99 -16.10 18.19
C PHE A 85 -13.19 -15.27 18.66
N ARG A 86 -14.41 -15.52 18.18
CA ARG A 86 -15.61 -14.69 18.44
C ARG A 86 -15.92 -14.42 19.90
N LYS A 87 -15.52 -15.33 20.81
CA LYS A 87 -15.70 -15.21 22.28
C LYS A 87 -14.47 -14.67 23.00
N PHE A 88 -13.39 -14.36 22.26
CA PHE A 88 -12.17 -13.84 22.86
C PHE A 88 -12.27 -12.33 23.05
N TYR A 89 -11.64 -11.86 24.10
CA TYR A 89 -11.46 -10.43 24.32
C TYR A 89 -10.24 -9.92 23.53
N PRO A 90 -10.21 -8.65 23.11
CA PRO A 90 -9.11 -8.06 22.34
C PRO A 90 -7.73 -8.29 22.94
N LYS A 91 -7.59 -8.20 24.26
CA LYS A 91 -6.34 -8.44 25.01
C LYS A 91 -5.75 -9.83 24.82
N LYS A 92 -6.53 -10.81 24.36
CA LYS A 92 -6.08 -12.19 24.11
C LYS A 92 -5.73 -12.46 22.65
N LEU A 93 -5.87 -11.44 21.78
CA LEU A 93 -5.57 -11.53 20.37
C LEU A 93 -4.11 -11.15 20.07
N SER A 94 -3.51 -11.79 19.09
CA SER A 94 -2.26 -11.28 18.51
C SER A 94 -2.49 -9.95 17.78
N GLY A 95 -1.42 -9.17 17.51
CA GLY A 95 -1.53 -7.91 16.79
C GLY A 95 -2.25 -8.04 15.44
N GLY A 96 -1.96 -9.10 14.67
CA GLY A 96 -2.63 -9.37 13.40
C GLY A 96 -4.11 -9.74 13.56
N LEU A 97 -4.48 -10.51 14.59
CA LEU A 97 -5.89 -10.82 14.89
C LEU A 97 -6.63 -9.56 15.35
N LEU A 98 -5.99 -8.73 16.16
CA LEU A 98 -6.56 -7.47 16.64
C LEU A 98 -6.80 -6.49 15.47
N ARG A 99 -5.85 -6.42 14.54
CA ARG A 99 -6.01 -5.62 13.32
C ARG A 99 -7.16 -6.12 12.45
N ARG A 100 -7.33 -7.44 12.30
CA ARG A 100 -8.46 -8.03 11.59
C ARG A 100 -9.80 -7.74 12.28
N LEU A 101 -9.84 -7.71 13.62
CA LEU A 101 -11.02 -7.26 14.37
C LEU A 101 -11.36 -5.80 14.06
N ASN A 102 -10.36 -4.91 14.05
CA ASN A 102 -10.54 -3.49 13.71
C ASN A 102 -11.14 -3.33 12.29
N ILE A 103 -10.67 -4.12 11.33
CA ILE A 103 -11.22 -4.17 9.98
C ILE A 103 -12.67 -4.64 10.00
N ALA A 104 -12.98 -5.76 10.68
CA ALA A 104 -14.35 -6.26 10.78
C ALA A 104 -15.31 -5.22 11.31
N CYS A 105 -14.93 -4.47 12.36
CA CYS A 105 -15.73 -3.38 12.92
C CYS A 105 -16.01 -2.26 11.88
N GLY A 106 -15.00 -1.91 11.08
CA GLY A 106 -15.12 -0.86 10.07
C GLY A 106 -15.97 -1.22 8.86
N ILE A 107 -16.09 -2.51 8.53
CA ILE A 107 -16.82 -2.99 7.35
C ILE A 107 -18.15 -3.67 7.63
N ALA A 108 -18.47 -3.96 8.90
CA ALA A 108 -19.62 -4.78 9.28
C ALA A 108 -20.97 -4.29 8.75
N HIS A 109 -21.13 -2.97 8.54
CA HIS A 109 -22.35 -2.40 8.00
C HIS A 109 -22.41 -2.41 6.45
N LYS A 110 -21.48 -3.09 5.77
CA LYS A 110 -21.34 -3.21 4.30
C LYS A 110 -21.30 -1.84 3.59
N PRO A 111 -20.34 -0.98 3.92
CA PRO A 111 -20.20 0.34 3.31
C PRO A 111 -19.83 0.26 1.83
N LYS A 112 -20.23 1.27 1.05
CA LYS A 112 -19.88 1.40 -0.39
C LYS A 112 -18.52 2.07 -0.63
N LEU A 113 -18.04 2.86 0.34
CA LEU A 113 -16.74 3.51 0.33
C LEU A 113 -16.03 3.18 1.64
N ILE A 114 -14.81 2.67 1.54
CA ILE A 114 -14.04 2.29 2.73
C ILE A 114 -12.69 2.99 2.71
N PHE A 115 -12.37 3.66 3.80
CA PHE A 115 -11.05 4.22 4.05
C PHE A 115 -10.25 3.27 4.92
N PHE A 116 -9.13 2.80 4.40
CA PHE A 116 -8.12 2.07 5.16
C PHE A 116 -6.91 2.98 5.39
N ASP A 117 -6.65 3.34 6.64
CA ASP A 117 -5.51 4.16 7.01
C ASP A 117 -4.41 3.26 7.59
N GLU A 118 -3.41 2.96 6.77
CA GLU A 118 -2.26 2.09 7.08
C GLU A 118 -2.63 0.76 7.78
N PRO A 119 -3.52 -0.05 7.18
CA PRO A 119 -4.12 -1.20 7.88
C PRO A 119 -3.15 -2.36 8.15
N THR A 120 -1.94 -2.32 7.62
CA THR A 120 -0.93 -3.38 7.68
C THR A 120 0.28 -3.03 8.53
N VAL A 121 0.33 -1.83 9.09
CA VAL A 121 1.43 -1.40 9.97
C VAL A 121 1.53 -2.30 11.19
N ALA A 122 2.76 -2.71 11.53
CA ALA A 122 3.09 -3.60 12.64
C ALA A 122 2.39 -4.98 12.61
N VAL A 123 2.07 -5.46 11.42
CA VAL A 123 1.45 -6.77 11.19
C VAL A 123 2.46 -7.72 10.53
N ASP A 124 2.49 -8.98 10.99
CA ASP A 124 3.34 -10.00 10.41
C ASP A 124 3.01 -10.28 8.92
N PRO A 125 3.97 -10.79 8.11
CA PRO A 125 3.77 -10.95 6.67
C PRO A 125 2.56 -11.84 6.31
N GLN A 126 2.27 -12.88 7.08
CA GLN A 126 1.14 -13.77 6.81
C GLN A 126 -0.20 -13.05 7.03
N SER A 127 -0.31 -12.31 8.12
CA SER A 127 -1.50 -11.52 8.43
C SER A 127 -1.67 -10.35 7.44
N ARG A 128 -0.55 -9.72 7.02
CA ARG A 128 -0.55 -8.68 5.99
C ARG A 128 -1.17 -9.18 4.69
N ASN A 129 -0.70 -10.31 4.16
CA ASN A 129 -1.24 -10.87 2.92
C ASN A 129 -2.75 -11.14 3.01
N LYS A 130 -3.22 -11.72 4.12
CA LYS A 130 -4.65 -11.97 4.35
C LYS A 130 -5.47 -10.67 4.38
N ILE A 131 -4.93 -9.59 4.94
CA ILE A 131 -5.58 -8.28 4.96
C ILE A 131 -5.68 -7.72 3.53
N LEU A 132 -4.58 -7.77 2.75
CA LEU A 132 -4.57 -7.27 1.37
C LEU A 132 -5.53 -8.06 0.47
N GLU A 133 -5.55 -9.40 0.55
CA GLU A 133 -6.51 -10.27 -0.14
C GLU A 133 -7.96 -9.90 0.23
N GLY A 134 -8.22 -9.69 1.52
CA GLY A 134 -9.53 -9.25 1.99
C GLY A 134 -9.95 -7.90 1.41
N ILE A 135 -9.04 -6.92 1.35
CA ILE A 135 -9.32 -5.60 0.75
C ILE A 135 -9.61 -5.70 -0.74
N GLN A 136 -8.86 -6.52 -1.49
CA GLN A 136 -9.14 -6.78 -2.90
C GLN A 136 -10.53 -7.39 -3.09
N LYS A 137 -10.90 -8.38 -2.27
CA LYS A 137 -12.22 -8.99 -2.32
C LYS A 137 -13.35 -8.00 -2.06
N LEU A 138 -13.21 -7.08 -1.09
CA LEU A 138 -14.20 -6.01 -0.87
C LEU A 138 -14.37 -5.12 -2.11
N ASN A 139 -13.28 -4.84 -2.82
CA ASN A 139 -13.34 -4.07 -4.07
C ASN A 139 -14.03 -4.86 -5.19
N GLU A 140 -13.74 -6.15 -5.35
CA GLU A 140 -14.39 -7.05 -6.30
C GLU A 140 -15.90 -7.17 -6.03
N GLU A 141 -16.32 -7.13 -4.76
CA GLU A 141 -17.71 -7.11 -4.33
C GLU A 141 -18.40 -5.75 -4.54
N GLY A 142 -17.68 -4.75 -5.08
CA GLY A 142 -18.21 -3.45 -5.51
C GLY A 142 -17.96 -2.29 -4.56
N ALA A 143 -17.22 -2.47 -3.47
CA ALA A 143 -16.84 -1.35 -2.62
C ALA A 143 -15.73 -0.50 -3.28
N THR A 144 -15.84 0.82 -3.17
CA THR A 144 -14.73 1.72 -3.50
C THR A 144 -13.77 1.79 -2.31
N ILE A 145 -12.49 1.59 -2.56
CA ILE A 145 -11.46 1.57 -1.52
C ILE A 145 -10.56 2.81 -1.65
N VAL A 146 -10.38 3.52 -0.55
CA VAL A 146 -9.32 4.52 -0.39
C VAL A 146 -8.31 3.95 0.60
N TYR A 147 -7.13 3.63 0.10
CA TYR A 147 -6.07 2.96 0.85
C TYR A 147 -4.88 3.91 1.04
N THR A 148 -4.47 4.14 2.27
CA THR A 148 -3.24 4.89 2.56
C THR A 148 -2.17 3.95 3.06
N THR A 149 -0.97 4.09 2.56
CA THR A 149 0.20 3.32 2.97
C THR A 149 1.48 4.08 2.65
N HIS A 150 2.53 3.80 3.39
CA HIS A 150 3.89 4.15 3.02
C HIS A 150 4.66 2.97 2.40
N TYR A 151 4.05 1.78 2.34
CA TYR A 151 4.60 0.61 1.66
C TYR A 151 4.21 0.64 0.18
N MET A 152 5.14 1.03 -0.69
CA MET A 152 4.90 1.17 -2.13
C MET A 152 4.48 -0.14 -2.79
N GLU A 153 5.02 -1.27 -2.31
CA GLU A 153 4.69 -2.62 -2.77
C GLU A 153 3.19 -2.94 -2.59
N GLU A 154 2.60 -2.54 -1.46
CA GLU A 154 1.17 -2.75 -1.21
C GLU A 154 0.32 -1.93 -2.18
N ALA A 155 0.67 -0.65 -2.38
CA ALA A 155 -0.01 0.21 -3.34
C ALA A 155 0.09 -0.35 -4.77
N GLU A 156 1.25 -0.88 -5.15
CA GLU A 156 1.48 -1.51 -6.45
C GLU A 156 0.67 -2.80 -6.64
N GLN A 157 0.48 -3.54 -5.55
CA GLN A 157 -0.25 -4.80 -5.56
C GLN A 157 -1.77 -4.63 -5.67
N ILE A 158 -2.36 -3.71 -4.91
CA ILE A 158 -3.82 -3.65 -4.75
C ILE A 158 -4.48 -2.42 -5.36
N CYS A 159 -3.75 -1.32 -5.60
CA CYS A 159 -4.36 -0.07 -6.06
C CYS A 159 -4.48 -0.02 -7.58
N THR A 160 -5.65 0.39 -8.09
CA THR A 160 -5.88 0.66 -9.52
C THR A 160 -5.38 2.03 -9.95
N ARG A 161 -5.45 3.02 -9.04
CA ARG A 161 -4.87 4.36 -9.20
C ARG A 161 -4.15 4.75 -7.93
N ILE A 162 -3.03 5.46 -8.08
CA ILE A 162 -2.15 5.82 -7.00
C ILE A 162 -1.89 7.32 -7.06
N ALA A 163 -2.03 7.99 -5.92
CA ALA A 163 -1.64 9.39 -5.75
C ALA A 163 -0.41 9.45 -4.83
N ILE A 164 0.68 9.98 -5.35
CA ILE A 164 1.91 10.21 -4.56
C ILE A 164 1.81 11.60 -3.92
N MET A 165 1.97 11.63 -2.60
CA MET A 165 1.87 12.85 -1.80
C MET A 165 3.21 13.13 -1.12
N ASP A 166 3.71 14.36 -1.19
CA ASP A 166 4.83 14.84 -0.36
C ASP A 166 4.50 16.24 0.19
N LYS A 167 4.80 16.47 1.45
CA LYS A 167 4.58 17.75 2.16
C LYS A 167 3.18 18.34 1.98
N GLY A 168 2.16 17.49 1.96
CA GLY A 168 0.76 17.88 1.80
C GLY A 168 0.35 18.24 0.37
N GLN A 169 1.22 18.05 -0.61
CA GLN A 169 0.93 18.29 -2.03
C GLN A 169 0.84 16.96 -2.79
N GLN A 170 -0.09 16.87 -3.73
CA GLN A 170 -0.13 15.78 -4.68
C GLN A 170 0.93 16.02 -5.75
N ILE A 171 1.97 15.16 -5.76
CA ILE A 171 3.10 15.27 -6.70
C ILE A 171 2.78 14.57 -8.02
N ALA A 172 2.18 13.38 -7.94
CA ALA A 172 1.79 12.61 -9.12
C ALA A 172 0.52 11.81 -8.84
N ILE A 173 -0.23 11.50 -9.90
CA ILE A 173 -1.40 10.61 -9.83
C ILE A 173 -1.52 9.84 -11.14
N GLY A 174 -1.76 8.54 -11.06
CA GLY A 174 -1.92 7.68 -12.24
C GLY A 174 -2.09 6.22 -11.87
N THR A 175 -2.15 5.36 -12.86
CA THR A 175 -1.94 3.91 -12.71
C THR A 175 -0.47 3.65 -12.40
N LYS A 176 -0.14 2.46 -11.89
CA LYS A 176 1.25 2.07 -11.65
C LYS A 176 2.14 2.22 -12.89
N ASP A 177 1.61 1.83 -14.06
CA ASP A 177 2.36 1.90 -15.32
C ASP A 177 2.56 3.34 -15.82
N GLU A 178 1.57 4.22 -15.61
CA GLU A 178 1.70 5.65 -15.91
C GLU A 178 2.76 6.29 -15.02
N LEU A 179 2.74 5.98 -13.72
CA LEU A 179 3.72 6.53 -12.77
C LEU A 179 5.14 6.04 -13.07
N LYS A 180 5.33 4.75 -13.36
CA LYS A 180 6.63 4.18 -13.72
C LYS A 180 7.23 4.79 -15.01
N LYS A 181 6.38 5.24 -15.93
CA LYS A 181 6.83 5.95 -17.15
C LYS A 181 7.26 7.40 -16.91
N MET A 182 7.00 7.97 -15.72
CA MET A 182 7.38 9.34 -15.40
C MET A 182 8.86 9.50 -15.05
N ILE A 183 9.56 8.41 -14.75
CA ILE A 183 10.97 8.40 -14.36
C ILE A 183 11.87 7.94 -15.50
N LYS A 184 13.15 8.31 -15.41
CA LYS A 184 14.16 7.94 -16.40
C LYS A 184 14.52 6.47 -16.33
N ASN A 185 14.48 5.89 -15.13
CA ASN A 185 14.85 4.49 -14.93
C ASN A 185 13.87 3.56 -15.63
N THR A 186 14.36 2.75 -16.57
CA THR A 186 13.57 1.74 -17.27
C THR A 186 13.95 0.32 -16.87
N GLU A 187 15.18 0.12 -16.38
CA GLU A 187 15.72 -1.15 -15.93
C GLU A 187 16.87 -0.90 -14.94
N THR A 188 16.92 -1.68 -13.88
CA THR A 188 18.06 -1.72 -12.94
C THR A 188 18.71 -3.09 -13.02
N VAL A 189 20.00 -3.14 -13.34
CA VAL A 189 20.80 -4.35 -13.35
C VAL A 189 21.75 -4.33 -12.14
N SER A 190 21.61 -5.32 -11.27
CA SER A 190 22.46 -5.51 -10.09
C SER A 190 23.26 -6.80 -10.20
N ILE A 191 24.58 -6.73 -9.98
CA ILE A 191 25.49 -7.84 -10.14
C ILE A 191 26.44 -7.91 -8.94
N GLU A 192 26.58 -9.08 -8.34
CA GLU A 192 27.61 -9.34 -7.33
C GLU A 192 28.95 -9.52 -8.01
N ILE A 193 29.89 -8.59 -7.82
CA ILE A 193 31.26 -8.63 -8.33
C ILE A 193 32.19 -8.34 -7.15
N PRO A 194 32.91 -9.32 -6.59
CA PRO A 194 33.70 -9.12 -5.37
C PRO A 194 34.79 -8.05 -5.52
N GLU A 195 35.40 -7.96 -6.69
CA GLU A 195 36.43 -6.97 -7.00
C GLU A 195 36.20 -6.40 -8.39
N LEU A 196 35.98 -5.09 -8.48
CA LEU A 196 35.81 -4.38 -9.73
C LEU A 196 36.80 -3.21 -9.78
N GLN A 197 37.69 -3.24 -10.76
CA GLN A 197 38.64 -2.18 -11.01
C GLN A 197 37.95 -0.93 -11.53
N GLU A 198 38.47 0.25 -11.22
CA GLU A 198 37.90 1.55 -11.58
C GLU A 198 37.70 1.70 -13.09
N GLU A 199 38.67 1.20 -13.89
CA GLU A 199 38.57 1.18 -15.37
C GLU A 199 37.36 0.42 -15.88
N ASN A 200 37.03 -0.74 -15.27
CA ASN A 200 35.85 -1.51 -15.65
C ASN A 200 34.56 -0.86 -15.16
N LEU A 201 34.58 -0.19 -14.00
CA LEU A 201 33.43 0.58 -13.49
C LEU A 201 33.10 1.75 -14.42
N GLU A 202 34.11 2.51 -14.86
CA GLU A 202 33.96 3.60 -15.82
C GLU A 202 33.45 3.10 -17.18
N ALA A 203 34.00 1.99 -17.69
CA ALA A 203 33.55 1.40 -18.94
C ALA A 203 32.07 0.94 -18.88
N LEU A 204 31.67 0.27 -17.80
CA LEU A 204 30.29 -0.15 -17.57
C LEU A 204 29.35 1.06 -17.43
N GLY A 205 29.80 2.11 -16.74
CA GLY A 205 29.05 3.36 -16.59
C GLY A 205 28.91 4.15 -17.90
N SER A 206 29.81 3.91 -18.86
CA SER A 206 29.79 4.56 -20.18
C SER A 206 29.03 3.77 -21.24
N MET A 207 28.42 2.64 -20.88
CA MET A 207 27.58 1.87 -21.80
C MET A 207 26.35 2.65 -22.26
N GLU A 208 25.87 2.33 -23.43
CA GLU A 208 24.68 2.94 -24.00
C GLU A 208 23.48 2.78 -23.06
N HIS A 209 22.72 3.85 -22.86
CA HIS A 209 21.57 3.95 -21.97
C HIS A 209 21.86 3.89 -20.47
N VAL A 210 23.09 3.64 -20.01
CA VAL A 210 23.43 3.76 -18.59
C VAL A 210 23.50 5.24 -18.23
N TYR A 211 22.75 5.62 -17.18
CA TYR A 211 22.74 7.01 -16.69
C TYR A 211 23.21 7.12 -15.23
N LYS A 212 23.24 6.01 -14.49
CA LYS A 212 23.73 5.94 -13.12
C LYS A 212 24.43 4.63 -12.88
N THR A 213 25.57 4.68 -12.21
CA THR A 213 26.39 3.52 -11.85
C THR A 213 26.80 3.66 -10.39
N GLU A 214 26.63 2.60 -9.64
CA GLU A 214 27.03 2.52 -8.25
C GLU A 214 27.75 1.17 -8.02
N TYR A 215 28.86 1.21 -7.28
CA TYR A 215 29.55 0.01 -6.84
C TYR A 215 29.86 0.15 -5.35
N ASP A 216 29.27 -0.71 -4.56
CA ASP A 216 29.42 -0.72 -3.12
C ASP A 216 29.44 -2.14 -2.57
N GLU A 217 30.35 -2.43 -1.63
CA GLU A 217 30.50 -3.73 -0.94
C GLU A 217 30.44 -4.96 -1.87
N GLY A 218 31.03 -4.86 -3.07
CA GLY A 218 31.06 -5.97 -4.03
C GLY A 218 29.76 -6.13 -4.85
N LYS A 219 28.88 -5.14 -4.84
CA LYS A 219 27.66 -5.08 -5.63
C LYS A 219 27.72 -3.93 -6.62
N LEU A 220 27.66 -4.25 -7.90
CA LEU A 220 27.49 -3.27 -8.99
C LEU A 220 26.01 -3.07 -9.25
N THR A 221 25.57 -1.81 -9.36
CA THR A 221 24.23 -1.44 -9.78
C THR A 221 24.28 -0.48 -10.95
N LEU A 222 23.64 -0.83 -12.05
CA LEU A 222 23.52 -0.04 -13.27
C LEU A 222 22.07 0.32 -13.52
N ASN A 223 21.77 1.60 -13.68
CA ASN A 223 20.44 2.10 -14.02
C ASN A 223 20.39 2.52 -15.48
N PHE A 224 19.42 2.02 -16.23
CA PHE A 224 19.24 2.27 -17.66
C PHE A 224 18.06 3.18 -17.95
N SER A 225 18.22 4.08 -18.90
CA SER A 225 17.18 5.01 -19.39
C SER A 225 16.67 4.61 -20.76
N GLY A 226 16.24 3.38 -20.92
CA GLY A 226 15.82 2.79 -22.20
C GLY A 226 16.73 1.65 -22.63
N GLY A 227 16.70 1.33 -23.93
CA GLY A 227 17.46 0.21 -24.50
C GLY A 227 16.72 -1.12 -24.42
N THR A 228 17.20 -2.07 -25.20
CA THR A 228 16.78 -3.47 -25.19
C THR A 228 18.00 -4.34 -24.98
N HIS A 229 17.84 -5.44 -24.25
CA HIS A 229 18.92 -6.39 -23.98
C HIS A 229 20.09 -5.81 -23.13
N ASN A 230 19.84 -4.78 -22.33
CA ASN A 230 20.87 -4.14 -21.50
C ASN A 230 21.65 -5.15 -20.66
N LEU A 231 20.94 -6.07 -19.99
CA LEU A 231 21.58 -7.15 -19.22
C LEU A 231 22.54 -7.99 -20.06
N ILE A 232 22.18 -8.31 -21.31
CA ILE A 232 23.03 -9.12 -22.20
C ILE A 232 24.32 -8.37 -22.50
N HIS A 233 24.24 -7.09 -22.84
CA HIS A 233 25.42 -6.27 -23.12
C HIS A 233 26.36 -6.17 -21.91
N VAL A 234 25.81 -6.05 -20.72
CA VAL A 234 26.58 -6.05 -19.46
C VAL A 234 27.30 -7.41 -19.28
N LEU A 235 26.56 -8.53 -19.44
CA LEU A 235 27.12 -9.88 -19.27
C LEU A 235 28.20 -10.20 -20.31
N ASP A 236 28.02 -9.78 -21.56
CA ASP A 236 29.01 -9.94 -22.61
C ASP A 236 30.31 -9.20 -22.26
N TYR A 237 30.19 -7.95 -21.76
CA TYR A 237 31.36 -7.19 -21.31
C TYR A 237 32.08 -7.91 -20.16
N LEU A 238 31.36 -8.37 -19.14
CA LEU A 238 31.97 -9.07 -18.00
C LEU A 238 32.68 -10.33 -18.43
N LYS A 239 32.11 -11.09 -19.37
CA LYS A 239 32.69 -12.29 -19.96
C LYS A 239 33.94 -11.96 -20.77
N ASP A 240 33.91 -10.96 -21.63
CA ASP A 240 35.03 -10.55 -22.47
C ASP A 240 36.23 -10.07 -21.64
N LYS A 241 35.97 -9.44 -20.51
CA LYS A 241 36.99 -9.02 -19.54
C LYS A 241 37.40 -10.11 -18.54
N ASN A 242 36.83 -11.33 -18.65
CA ASN A 242 37.04 -12.43 -17.71
C ASN A 242 36.80 -12.04 -16.23
N LEU A 243 35.84 -11.15 -15.98
CA LEU A 243 35.47 -10.73 -14.61
C LEU A 243 34.66 -11.84 -13.96
N VAL A 244 35.02 -12.16 -12.72
CA VAL A 244 34.25 -13.12 -11.89
C VAL A 244 33.10 -12.42 -11.27
N PHE A 245 31.89 -12.93 -11.48
CA PHE A 245 30.66 -12.39 -10.88
C PHE A 245 29.79 -13.50 -10.30
N GLY A 246 28.95 -13.15 -9.35
CA GLY A 246 28.01 -14.02 -8.67
C GLY A 246 26.58 -13.88 -9.19
N ARG A 247 25.67 -13.49 -8.31
CA ARG A 247 24.26 -13.35 -8.64
C ARG A 247 24.03 -12.12 -9.52
N VAL A 248 23.08 -12.26 -10.44
CA VAL A 248 22.66 -11.22 -11.36
C VAL A 248 21.16 -11.03 -11.24
N TYR A 249 20.74 -9.79 -11.10
CA TYR A 249 19.31 -9.39 -11.05
C TYR A 249 19.09 -8.32 -12.12
N SER A 250 17.98 -8.45 -12.85
CA SER A 250 17.47 -7.40 -13.72
C SER A 250 16.04 -7.13 -13.31
N GLU A 251 15.73 -5.90 -12.93
CA GLU A 251 14.46 -5.50 -12.36
C GLU A 251 13.91 -4.29 -13.10
N LEU A 252 12.61 -4.31 -13.34
CA LEU A 252 11.89 -3.14 -13.83
C LEU A 252 11.69 -2.15 -12.66
N PRO A 253 11.54 -0.85 -12.96
CA PRO A 253 11.35 0.14 -11.92
C PRO A 253 10.11 -0.15 -11.06
N THR A 254 10.25 0.10 -9.78
CA THR A 254 9.20 -0.02 -8.78
C THR A 254 8.56 1.35 -8.50
N LEU A 255 7.44 1.38 -7.78
CA LEU A 255 6.89 2.65 -7.29
C LEU A 255 7.81 3.32 -6.27
N ASN A 256 8.67 2.56 -5.60
CA ASN A 256 9.68 3.12 -4.71
C ASN A 256 10.70 3.96 -5.51
N ASP A 257 11.15 3.46 -6.66
CA ASP A 257 12.03 4.21 -7.57
C ASP A 257 11.36 5.49 -8.07
N VAL A 258 10.07 5.40 -8.41
CA VAL A 258 9.26 6.58 -8.78
C VAL A 258 9.23 7.61 -7.66
N PHE A 259 8.95 7.16 -6.44
CA PHE A 259 8.90 8.05 -5.28
C PHE A 259 10.24 8.74 -5.03
N LEU A 260 11.33 7.98 -5.03
CA LEU A 260 12.70 8.47 -4.83
C LEU A 260 13.10 9.50 -5.89
N GLU A 261 12.86 9.20 -7.17
CA GLU A 261 13.26 10.08 -8.27
C GLU A 261 12.46 11.38 -8.28
N ILE A 262 11.14 11.31 -8.01
CA ILE A 262 10.25 12.49 -8.04
C ILE A 262 10.44 13.37 -6.79
N THR A 263 10.65 12.78 -5.61
CA THR A 263 10.75 13.53 -4.35
C THR A 263 12.18 13.88 -3.98
N GLY A 264 13.16 13.20 -4.55
CA GLY A 264 14.59 13.32 -4.20
C GLY A 264 14.91 12.85 -2.78
N LYS A 265 14.09 11.97 -2.18
CA LYS A 265 14.21 11.52 -0.80
C LYS A 265 13.98 10.02 -0.71
N GLU A 266 14.78 9.35 0.11
CA GLU A 266 14.47 8.01 0.57
C GLU A 266 13.22 8.00 1.45
N LEU A 267 12.43 6.92 1.34
CA LEU A 267 11.34 6.65 2.27
C LEU A 267 11.96 6.57 3.68
N ARG A 268 11.58 7.49 4.54
CA ARG A 268 11.95 7.40 5.94
C ARG A 268 11.02 6.38 6.58
N ASP A 269 11.58 5.29 7.08
CA ASP A 269 10.93 4.48 8.09
C ASP A 269 10.65 5.40 9.29
N VAL A 270 9.38 5.62 9.57
CA VAL A 270 8.90 6.42 10.70
C VAL A 270 8.58 5.48 11.85
#